data_569fb70faba1dbab0177538a753e3a46
#
_entry.id   569fb70faba1dbab0177538a753e3a46
#
_cell.length_a   1.000
_cell.length_b   1.000
_cell.length_c   1.000
_cell.angle_alpha   90.00
_cell.angle_beta   90.00
_cell.angle_gamma   90.00
#
_symmetry.space_group_name_H-M   'P 1'
#
loop_
_entity.id
_entity.type
_entity.pdbx_description
1 polymer ?
#
loop_
_entity_poly.entity_id
_entity_poly.type
_entity_poly.pdbx_seq_one_letter_code
_entity_poly.pdbx_strand_id
1 'polypeptide(L)'
;MTMMPPPTNQPVRVAALYRFAPLDDFARHKAPLEALCRTYGVRGTLLLAHEGINGTIAGPDEGIAEVVAHIRALPGCEGLDVKYSAAPAMPFHRMKVRLKREIVTMGQPGIDPLAVVGTYVEPQDWNALISDPGTILIDTRNDYEVAIGTFAGAIDPETLTFRDFPEWFREHRGELLGEGPPPKVAMFCTGGIRCEKSTAFLKAEGVGEVFHLKGGILKYLETVPETESLWQGECFVFDQRVAVGHGLAQGTHALCHACRRPVTAADQTSPLYEEGVSCPACHAERSDEQRAAYRERQKQEILATGRGEAHVGAVLSQRGEVVGD
;
A
#
# COMPACT_ATOMS: atom_id res chain seq x y z
N MET A 1 1.04 6.49 38.74
CA MET A 1 1.88 7.17 37.74
C MET A 1 2.76 6.11 37.09
N THR A 2 2.27 5.52 36.02
CA THR A 2 3.06 4.54 35.24
C THR A 2 3.85 5.35 34.22
N MET A 3 5.14 5.50 34.46
CA MET A 3 6.06 6.17 33.51
C MET A 3 6.01 5.42 32.19
N MET A 4 5.67 6.11 31.10
CA MET A 4 5.93 5.60 29.76
C MET A 4 7.44 5.36 29.62
N PRO A 5 7.88 4.20 29.12
CA PRO A 5 9.29 4.00 28.84
C PRO A 5 9.76 5.03 27.78
N PRO A 6 11.03 5.48 27.87
CA PRO A 6 11.60 6.39 26.88
C PRO A 6 11.53 5.75 25.48
N PRO A 7 11.48 6.54 24.39
CA PRO A 7 11.47 6.01 23.05
C PRO A 7 12.74 5.19 22.83
N THR A 8 12.60 3.88 22.72
CA THR A 8 13.69 3.00 22.35
C THR A 8 14.08 3.32 20.89
N ASN A 9 15.32 3.68 20.69
CA ASN A 9 15.92 3.98 19.37
C ASN A 9 16.14 2.68 18.55
N GLN A 10 15.24 1.70 18.69
CA GLN A 10 15.29 0.46 17.94
C GLN A 10 14.41 0.58 16.68
N PRO A 11 14.89 0.10 15.53
CA PRO A 11 14.10 0.08 14.31
C PRO A 11 12.80 -0.68 14.56
N VAL A 12 11.72 -0.11 14.06
CA VAL A 12 10.37 -0.68 14.18
C VAL A 12 10.16 -1.67 13.04
N ARG A 13 9.68 -2.88 13.34
CA ARG A 13 9.32 -3.85 12.32
C ARG A 13 8.04 -3.42 11.60
N VAL A 14 8.06 -3.50 10.27
CA VAL A 14 6.90 -3.25 9.41
C VAL A 14 6.52 -4.56 8.71
N ALA A 15 5.23 -4.88 8.70
CA ALA A 15 4.67 -6.04 8.02
C ALA A 15 3.57 -5.58 7.05
N ALA A 16 3.83 -5.70 5.75
CA ALA A 16 2.82 -5.59 4.71
C ALA A 16 2.27 -6.99 4.44
N LEU A 17 0.96 -7.16 4.56
CA LEU A 17 0.34 -8.47 4.56
C LEU A 17 -0.98 -8.47 3.79
N TYR A 18 -1.30 -9.60 3.15
CA TYR A 18 -2.63 -9.85 2.62
C TYR A 18 -2.91 -11.35 2.48
N ARG A 19 -4.18 -11.68 2.45
CA ARG A 19 -4.66 -13.02 2.08
C ARG A 19 -6.07 -12.92 1.51
N PHE A 20 -6.29 -13.45 0.33
CA PHE A 20 -7.63 -13.80 -0.12
C PHE A 20 -8.06 -15.09 0.59
N ALA A 21 -9.18 -15.02 1.28
CA ALA A 21 -9.78 -16.13 2.03
C ALA A 21 -11.27 -15.85 2.24
N PRO A 22 -12.14 -16.86 2.20
CA PRO A 22 -13.55 -16.68 2.51
C PRO A 22 -13.72 -16.40 4.01
N LEU A 23 -13.93 -15.14 4.37
CA LEU A 23 -14.16 -14.68 5.74
C LEU A 23 -15.63 -14.24 5.91
N ASP A 24 -16.57 -15.17 5.99
CA ASP A 24 -18.01 -14.88 6.05
C ASP A 24 -18.37 -13.92 7.19
N ASP A 25 -17.79 -14.13 8.36
CA ASP A 25 -18.01 -13.30 9.56
C ASP A 25 -16.89 -12.29 9.81
N PHE A 26 -16.31 -11.71 8.76
CA PHE A 26 -15.13 -10.81 8.87
C PHE A 26 -15.33 -9.67 9.87
N ALA A 27 -16.57 -9.19 10.07
CA ALA A 27 -16.86 -8.09 10.97
C ALA A 27 -16.55 -8.43 12.45
N ARG A 28 -16.71 -9.70 12.86
CA ARG A 28 -16.43 -10.15 14.24
C ARG A 28 -14.95 -10.06 14.62
N HIS A 29 -14.06 -10.11 13.63
CA HIS A 29 -12.62 -10.08 13.85
C HIS A 29 -12.07 -8.66 14.10
N LYS A 30 -12.86 -7.61 13.84
CA LYS A 30 -12.42 -6.23 14.00
C LYS A 30 -12.01 -5.90 15.43
N ALA A 31 -12.90 -6.07 16.38
CA ALA A 31 -12.66 -5.70 17.78
C ALA A 31 -11.52 -6.51 18.42
N PRO A 32 -11.42 -7.84 18.25
CA PRO A 32 -10.28 -8.62 18.71
C PRO A 32 -8.95 -8.14 18.14
N LEU A 33 -8.86 -7.88 16.84
CA LEU A 33 -7.63 -7.38 16.20
C LEU A 33 -7.25 -5.99 16.70
N GLU A 34 -8.21 -5.07 16.87
CA GLU A 34 -7.94 -3.74 17.44
C GLU A 34 -7.42 -3.84 18.88
N ALA A 35 -7.99 -4.72 19.69
CA ALA A 35 -7.57 -4.95 21.08
C ALA A 35 -6.14 -5.53 21.12
N LEU A 36 -5.86 -6.57 20.31
CA LEU A 36 -4.56 -7.22 20.24
C LEU A 36 -3.48 -6.22 19.81
N CYS A 37 -3.71 -5.48 18.73
CA CYS A 37 -2.78 -4.45 18.25
C CYS A 37 -2.50 -3.39 19.31
N ARG A 38 -3.52 -2.97 20.07
CA ARG A 38 -3.37 -2.01 21.17
C ARG A 38 -2.50 -2.57 22.29
N THR A 39 -2.73 -3.83 22.69
CA THR A 39 -1.96 -4.50 23.75
C THR A 39 -0.47 -4.55 23.43
N TYR A 40 -0.14 -4.84 22.18
CA TYR A 40 1.26 -4.99 21.75
C TYR A 40 1.86 -3.72 21.11
N GLY A 41 1.19 -2.57 21.19
CA GLY A 41 1.70 -1.31 20.64
C GLY A 41 1.82 -1.28 19.11
N VAL A 42 1.09 -2.15 18.41
CA VAL A 42 1.08 -2.23 16.93
C VAL A 42 0.17 -1.15 16.37
N ARG A 43 0.65 -0.44 15.33
CA ARG A 43 -0.09 0.59 14.59
C ARG A 43 -0.13 0.25 13.10
N GLY A 44 -1.05 0.87 12.38
CA GLY A 44 -1.18 0.62 10.93
C GLY A 44 -2.62 0.60 10.47
N THR A 45 -2.84 -0.03 9.33
CA THR A 45 -4.20 -0.21 8.79
C THR A 45 -4.38 -1.66 8.36
N LEU A 46 -5.44 -2.31 8.86
CA LEU A 46 -5.93 -3.60 8.39
C LEU A 46 -7.32 -3.41 7.77
N LEU A 47 -7.51 -3.98 6.61
CA LEU A 47 -8.79 -4.04 5.90
C LEU A 47 -9.32 -5.46 5.99
N LEU A 48 -10.57 -5.61 6.42
CA LEU A 48 -11.28 -6.87 6.49
C LEU A 48 -12.48 -6.81 5.54
N ALA A 49 -12.66 -7.84 4.75
CA ALA A 49 -13.82 -8.04 3.88
C ALA A 49 -14.16 -9.51 3.81
N HIS A 50 -15.32 -9.83 3.19
CA HIS A 50 -15.70 -11.22 2.92
C HIS A 50 -14.64 -12.01 2.15
N GLU A 51 -13.88 -11.33 1.28
CA GLU A 51 -12.84 -11.93 0.44
C GLU A 51 -11.47 -12.07 1.13
N GLY A 52 -11.30 -11.62 2.42
CA GLY A 52 -10.05 -11.77 3.13
C GLY A 52 -9.59 -10.60 3.97
N ILE A 53 -8.26 -10.48 4.08
CA ILE A 53 -7.57 -9.44 4.85
C ILE A 53 -6.43 -8.81 4.04
N ASN A 54 -6.22 -7.50 4.23
CA ASN A 54 -5.10 -6.76 3.63
C ASN A 54 -4.67 -5.61 4.56
N GLY A 55 -3.39 -5.30 4.57
CA GLY A 55 -2.91 -4.09 5.25
C GLY A 55 -1.41 -4.02 5.47
N THR A 56 -1.03 -2.93 6.14
CA THR A 56 0.34 -2.73 6.62
C THR A 56 0.27 -2.31 8.08
N ILE A 57 1.06 -2.98 8.90
CA ILE A 57 1.18 -2.74 10.36
C ILE A 57 2.65 -2.59 10.74
N ALA A 58 2.91 -1.87 11.81
CA ALA A 58 4.24 -1.70 12.35
C ALA A 58 4.21 -1.71 13.89
N GLY A 59 5.27 -2.21 14.50
CA GLY A 59 5.37 -2.33 15.95
C GLY A 59 6.63 -3.04 16.41
N PRO A 60 6.73 -3.32 17.71
CA PRO A 60 7.76 -4.20 18.25
C PRO A 60 7.71 -5.58 17.58
N ASP A 61 8.86 -6.25 17.48
CA ASP A 61 8.98 -7.57 16.84
C ASP A 61 8.00 -8.59 17.39
N GLU A 62 7.90 -8.68 18.73
CA GLU A 62 6.96 -9.56 19.40
C GLU A 62 5.50 -9.21 19.05
N GLY A 63 5.16 -7.93 19.05
CA GLY A 63 3.80 -7.49 18.72
C GLY A 63 3.40 -7.82 17.30
N ILE A 64 4.32 -7.64 16.35
CA ILE A 64 4.08 -8.03 14.95
C ILE A 64 3.91 -9.54 14.84
N ALA A 65 4.75 -10.33 15.53
CA ALA A 65 4.64 -11.79 15.52
C ALA A 65 3.30 -12.27 16.07
N GLU A 66 2.82 -11.72 17.19
CA GLU A 66 1.54 -12.08 17.80
C GLU A 66 0.34 -11.72 16.91
N VAL A 67 0.34 -10.51 16.32
CA VAL A 67 -0.74 -10.10 15.41
C VAL A 67 -0.76 -10.96 14.16
N VAL A 68 0.40 -11.26 13.57
CA VAL A 68 0.51 -12.14 12.39
C VAL A 68 0.05 -13.56 12.72
N ALA A 69 0.44 -14.11 13.87
CA ALA A 69 0.00 -15.43 14.33
C ALA A 69 -1.53 -15.48 14.52
N HIS A 70 -2.09 -14.45 15.14
CA HIS A 70 -3.55 -14.34 15.29
C HIS A 70 -4.28 -14.30 13.93
N ILE A 71 -3.77 -13.53 12.96
CA ILE A 71 -4.37 -13.48 11.61
C ILE A 71 -4.25 -14.83 10.92
N ARG A 72 -3.12 -15.53 11.02
CA ARG A 72 -2.93 -16.87 10.44
C ARG A 72 -3.85 -17.92 11.03
N ALA A 73 -4.32 -17.72 12.26
CA ALA A 73 -5.29 -18.61 12.91
C ALA A 73 -6.75 -18.39 12.44
N LEU A 74 -7.00 -17.34 11.63
CA LEU A 74 -8.32 -17.14 11.03
C LEU A 74 -8.54 -18.15 9.89
N PRO A 75 -9.79 -18.62 9.68
CA PRO A 75 -10.09 -19.61 8.63
C PRO A 75 -9.59 -19.16 7.25
N GLY A 76 -8.83 -20.00 6.57
CA GLY A 76 -8.26 -19.75 5.24
C GLY A 76 -7.08 -18.76 5.21
N CYS A 77 -6.66 -18.23 6.38
CA CYS A 77 -5.55 -17.29 6.48
C CYS A 77 -4.20 -17.96 6.84
N GLU A 78 -4.12 -19.27 6.93
CA GLU A 78 -2.89 -20.02 7.27
C GLU A 78 -1.73 -19.69 6.32
N GLY A 79 -2.03 -19.47 5.05
CA GLY A 79 -1.07 -19.07 4.01
C GLY A 79 -0.92 -17.56 3.85
N LEU A 80 -1.12 -16.76 4.91
CA LEU A 80 -0.97 -15.30 4.88
C LEU A 80 0.41 -14.90 4.34
N ASP A 81 0.42 -14.16 3.23
CA ASP A 81 1.64 -13.56 2.67
C ASP A 81 2.02 -12.33 3.50
N VAL A 82 3.25 -12.33 4.02
CA VAL A 82 3.77 -11.24 4.86
C VAL A 82 5.14 -10.82 4.36
N LYS A 83 5.29 -9.55 4.05
CA LYS A 83 6.55 -8.93 3.67
C LYS A 83 7.04 -8.06 4.81
N TYR A 84 8.21 -8.40 5.33
CA TYR A 84 8.81 -7.68 6.45
C TYR A 84 9.82 -6.65 5.96
N SER A 85 9.84 -5.52 6.62
CA SER A 85 10.86 -4.49 6.47
C SER A 85 11.05 -3.75 7.80
N ALA A 86 11.96 -2.80 7.84
CA ALA A 86 12.19 -1.97 9.02
C ALA A 86 11.92 -0.49 8.71
N ALA A 87 11.58 0.26 9.74
CA ALA A 87 11.52 1.71 9.71
C ALA A 87 12.31 2.30 10.89
N PRO A 88 13.01 3.43 10.71
CA PRO A 88 13.79 4.06 11.79
C PRO A 88 12.91 4.57 12.93
N ALA A 89 11.64 4.82 12.68
CA ALA A 89 10.64 5.23 13.66
C ALA A 89 9.27 4.65 13.29
N MET A 90 8.31 4.74 14.21
CA MET A 90 6.94 4.28 13.98
C MET A 90 6.28 4.98 12.78
N PRO A 91 6.05 4.28 11.65
CA PRO A 91 5.57 4.90 10.41
C PRO A 91 4.04 5.06 10.34
N PHE A 92 3.36 4.93 11.47
CA PHE A 92 1.91 5.10 11.58
C PHE A 92 1.52 5.86 12.83
N HIS A 93 0.58 6.80 12.70
CA HIS A 93 0.07 7.56 13.85
C HIS A 93 -0.82 6.73 14.77
N ARG A 94 -1.64 5.82 14.21
CA ARG A 94 -2.64 5.03 14.96
C ARG A 94 -2.94 3.69 14.29
N MET A 95 -3.56 2.77 15.04
CA MET A 95 -4.15 1.56 14.49
C MET A 95 -5.54 1.84 13.91
N LYS A 96 -5.85 1.21 12.77
CA LYS A 96 -7.17 1.21 12.14
C LYS A 96 -7.48 -0.19 11.62
N VAL A 97 -8.57 -0.80 12.08
CA VAL A 97 -9.16 -1.98 11.44
C VAL A 97 -10.46 -1.55 10.77
N ARG A 98 -10.53 -1.69 9.45
CA ARG A 98 -11.65 -1.20 8.65
C ARG A 98 -12.38 -2.35 7.98
N LEU A 99 -13.69 -2.36 8.09
CA LEU A 99 -14.55 -3.24 7.32
C LEU A 99 -14.75 -2.62 5.93
N LYS A 100 -14.57 -3.42 4.90
CA LYS A 100 -14.65 -3.04 3.50
C LYS A 100 -15.50 -4.04 2.72
N ARG A 101 -15.93 -3.69 1.50
CA ARG A 101 -16.54 -4.64 0.56
C ARG A 101 -15.49 -5.52 -0.11
N GLU A 102 -14.32 -4.96 -0.35
CA GLU A 102 -13.17 -5.59 -0.98
C GLU A 102 -11.90 -5.22 -0.21
N ILE A 103 -10.95 -6.16 -0.07
CA ILE A 103 -9.66 -5.89 0.57
C ILE A 103 -8.70 -5.11 -0.35
N VAL A 104 -8.94 -5.16 -1.65
CA VAL A 104 -8.38 -4.27 -2.68
C VAL A 104 -9.48 -3.98 -3.69
N THR A 105 -9.85 -2.71 -3.84
CA THR A 105 -11.07 -2.36 -4.56
C THR A 105 -10.83 -2.28 -6.07
N MET A 106 -11.40 -3.22 -6.82
CA MET A 106 -11.46 -3.20 -8.29
C MET A 106 -12.87 -2.88 -8.81
N GLY A 107 -13.91 -3.22 -8.04
CA GLY A 107 -15.29 -2.92 -8.42
C GLY A 107 -15.87 -3.84 -9.50
N GLN A 108 -15.30 -5.03 -9.72
CA GLN A 108 -15.78 -6.01 -10.69
C GLN A 108 -16.44 -7.20 -9.97
N PRO A 109 -17.77 -7.28 -9.97
CA PRO A 109 -18.48 -8.42 -9.41
C PRO A 109 -18.10 -9.74 -10.09
N GLY A 110 -17.93 -10.79 -9.31
CA GLY A 110 -17.65 -12.13 -9.85
C GLY A 110 -16.17 -12.41 -10.15
N ILE A 111 -15.27 -11.45 -9.92
CA ILE A 111 -13.82 -11.71 -9.99
C ILE A 111 -13.38 -12.28 -8.65
N ASP A 112 -13.00 -13.56 -8.66
CA ASP A 112 -12.55 -14.30 -7.49
C ASP A 112 -11.14 -14.89 -7.74
N PRO A 113 -10.09 -14.31 -7.13
CA PRO A 113 -8.73 -14.81 -7.25
C PRO A 113 -8.52 -16.21 -6.66
N LEU A 114 -9.42 -16.67 -5.78
CA LEU A 114 -9.35 -18.04 -5.25
C LEU A 114 -9.80 -19.10 -6.26
N ALA A 115 -10.70 -18.71 -7.17
CA ALA A 115 -11.19 -19.60 -8.22
C ALA A 115 -10.25 -19.63 -9.43
N VAL A 116 -9.83 -18.44 -9.90
CA VAL A 116 -8.95 -18.29 -11.07
C VAL A 116 -7.99 -17.14 -10.84
N VAL A 117 -6.70 -17.38 -11.08
CA VAL A 117 -5.64 -16.36 -10.99
C VAL A 117 -4.61 -16.58 -12.09
N GLY A 118 -3.81 -15.57 -12.40
CA GLY A 118 -2.67 -15.67 -13.31
C GLY A 118 -1.54 -16.55 -12.76
N THR A 119 -0.59 -16.88 -13.60
CA THR A 119 0.61 -17.62 -13.19
C THR A 119 1.53 -16.73 -12.36
N TYR A 120 1.88 -17.20 -11.16
CA TYR A 120 2.87 -16.53 -10.32
C TYR A 120 4.27 -16.75 -10.88
N VAL A 121 5.04 -15.67 -11.00
CA VAL A 121 6.44 -15.70 -11.43
C VAL A 121 7.32 -15.22 -10.27
N GLU A 122 8.28 -16.04 -9.89
CA GLU A 122 9.23 -15.70 -8.83
C GLU A 122 10.10 -14.50 -9.25
N PRO A 123 10.56 -13.65 -8.32
CA PRO A 123 11.37 -12.48 -8.65
C PRO A 123 12.63 -12.78 -9.48
N GLN A 124 13.29 -13.92 -9.24
CA GLN A 124 14.48 -14.33 -9.98
C GLN A 124 14.21 -14.68 -11.44
N ASP A 125 12.99 -15.09 -11.78
CA ASP A 125 12.57 -15.46 -13.13
C ASP A 125 11.89 -14.28 -13.86
N TRP A 126 11.58 -13.21 -13.13
CA TRP A 126 10.80 -12.07 -13.60
C TRP A 126 11.48 -11.33 -14.76
N ASN A 127 12.78 -11.06 -14.64
CA ASN A 127 13.53 -10.35 -15.68
C ASN A 127 13.50 -11.09 -17.01
N ALA A 128 13.62 -12.42 -17.01
CA ALA A 128 13.57 -13.22 -18.22
C ALA A 128 12.20 -13.11 -18.91
N LEU A 129 11.11 -13.13 -18.14
CA LEU A 129 9.75 -12.98 -18.68
C LEU A 129 9.52 -11.60 -19.30
N ILE A 130 9.87 -10.53 -18.60
CA ILE A 130 9.56 -9.15 -19.04
C ILE A 130 10.50 -8.65 -20.13
N SER A 131 11.65 -9.33 -20.35
CA SER A 131 12.56 -9.07 -21.45
C SER A 131 12.21 -9.83 -22.73
N ASP A 132 11.24 -10.75 -22.68
CA ASP A 132 10.73 -11.44 -23.88
C ASP A 132 9.91 -10.47 -24.74
N PRO A 133 10.29 -10.24 -26.01
CA PRO A 133 9.55 -9.33 -26.91
C PRO A 133 8.07 -9.70 -27.13
N GLY A 134 7.68 -10.97 -26.86
CA GLY A 134 6.31 -11.44 -26.90
C GLY A 134 5.53 -11.18 -25.61
N THR A 135 6.11 -10.45 -24.63
CA THR A 135 5.47 -10.14 -23.35
C THR A 135 5.10 -8.67 -23.27
N ILE A 136 3.86 -8.40 -22.97
CA ILE A 136 3.36 -7.06 -22.59
C ILE A 136 3.47 -6.95 -21.08
N LEU A 137 4.13 -5.88 -20.61
CA LEU A 137 4.29 -5.60 -19.19
C LEU A 137 3.40 -4.45 -18.78
N ILE A 138 2.54 -4.65 -17.76
CA ILE A 138 1.59 -3.64 -17.29
C ILE A 138 1.79 -3.38 -15.80
N ASP A 139 1.96 -2.10 -15.44
CA ASP A 139 1.96 -1.65 -14.05
C ASP A 139 0.51 -1.43 -13.60
N THR A 140 0.03 -2.20 -12.63
CA THR A 140 -1.37 -2.10 -12.15
C THR A 140 -1.53 -1.14 -10.98
N ARG A 141 -0.53 -0.28 -10.75
CA ARG A 141 -0.56 0.75 -9.69
C ARG A 141 -1.23 2.02 -10.19
N ASN A 142 -1.45 2.95 -9.27
CA ASN A 142 -1.94 4.28 -9.62
C ASN A 142 -0.81 5.13 -10.23
N ASP A 143 -1.15 6.10 -11.04
CA ASP A 143 -0.25 7.03 -11.74
C ASP A 143 0.86 7.60 -10.85
N TYR A 144 0.49 8.10 -9.66
CA TYR A 144 1.46 8.68 -8.72
C TYR A 144 2.46 7.68 -8.11
N GLU A 145 2.12 6.39 -8.11
CA GLU A 145 3.05 5.32 -7.69
C GLU A 145 4.04 5.01 -8.82
N VAL A 146 3.54 5.00 -10.07
CA VAL A 146 4.34 4.76 -11.27
C VAL A 146 5.33 5.90 -11.49
N ALA A 147 4.91 7.15 -11.28
CA ALA A 147 5.71 8.34 -11.47
C ALA A 147 7.04 8.37 -10.68
N ILE A 148 7.14 7.63 -9.56
CA ILE A 148 8.38 7.58 -8.77
C ILE A 148 9.22 6.33 -8.99
N GLY A 149 8.71 5.39 -9.79
CA GLY A 149 9.48 4.20 -10.21
C GLY A 149 8.59 3.11 -10.78
N THR A 150 9.13 2.42 -11.79
CA THR A 150 8.48 1.31 -12.49
C THR A 150 9.52 0.40 -13.14
N PHE A 151 9.12 -0.74 -13.68
CA PHE A 151 10.02 -1.55 -14.50
C PHE A 151 10.22 -0.95 -15.89
N ALA A 152 11.43 -1.06 -16.43
CA ALA A 152 11.74 -0.63 -17.79
C ALA A 152 10.76 -1.29 -18.80
N GLY A 153 10.17 -0.47 -19.68
CA GLY A 153 9.24 -0.94 -20.69
C GLY A 153 7.82 -1.26 -20.22
N ALA A 154 7.50 -1.02 -18.95
CA ALA A 154 6.14 -1.20 -18.46
C ALA A 154 5.18 -0.15 -19.04
N ILE A 155 3.99 -0.60 -19.38
CA ILE A 155 2.86 0.27 -19.75
C ILE A 155 2.27 0.82 -18.44
N ASP A 156 2.17 2.14 -18.36
CA ASP A 156 1.40 2.84 -17.34
C ASP A 156 -0.03 3.06 -17.84
N PRO A 157 -1.05 2.49 -17.20
CA PRO A 157 -2.45 2.76 -17.51
C PRO A 157 -2.92 4.19 -17.20
N GLU A 158 -2.07 5.00 -16.54
CA GLU A 158 -2.39 6.36 -16.07
C GLU A 158 -3.66 6.42 -15.21
N THR A 159 -3.97 5.34 -14.50
CA THR A 159 -5.17 5.24 -13.68
C THR A 159 -5.00 5.94 -12.34
N LEU A 160 -6.01 6.73 -11.94
CA LEU A 160 -6.01 7.40 -10.63
C LEU A 160 -6.28 6.43 -9.49
N THR A 161 -7.03 5.37 -9.77
CA THR A 161 -7.37 4.32 -8.81
C THR A 161 -7.40 2.95 -9.51
N PHE A 162 -7.16 1.89 -8.75
CA PHE A 162 -7.24 0.52 -9.28
C PHE A 162 -8.63 0.13 -9.83
N ARG A 163 -9.68 0.88 -9.51
CA ARG A 163 -11.02 0.70 -10.09
C ARG A 163 -11.09 1.06 -11.57
N ASP A 164 -10.21 1.91 -12.03
CA ASP A 164 -10.20 2.42 -13.40
C ASP A 164 -9.55 1.41 -14.35
N PHE A 165 -8.74 0.48 -13.81
CA PHE A 165 -7.99 -0.52 -14.57
C PHE A 165 -8.88 -1.41 -15.48
N PRO A 166 -10.03 -1.94 -15.04
CA PRO A 166 -10.88 -2.76 -15.91
C PRO A 166 -11.42 -2.03 -17.15
N GLU A 167 -11.81 -0.76 -17.00
CA GLU A 167 -12.29 0.08 -18.11
C GLU A 167 -11.15 0.37 -19.07
N TRP A 168 -10.03 0.84 -18.56
CA TRP A 168 -8.82 1.07 -19.34
C TRP A 168 -8.40 -0.17 -20.15
N PHE A 169 -8.39 -1.36 -19.54
CA PHE A 169 -8.02 -2.59 -20.24
C PHE A 169 -8.98 -2.89 -21.40
N ARG A 170 -10.30 -2.75 -21.19
CA ARG A 170 -11.30 -3.00 -22.23
C ARG A 170 -11.16 -2.04 -23.41
N GLU A 171 -10.86 -0.77 -23.12
CA GLU A 171 -10.65 0.26 -24.15
C GLU A 171 -9.39 0.00 -24.98
N HIS A 172 -8.30 -0.43 -24.35
CA HIS A 172 -7.01 -0.65 -25.01
C HIS A 172 -6.77 -2.11 -25.43
N ARG A 173 -7.71 -3.01 -25.16
CA ARG A 173 -7.54 -4.45 -25.39
C ARG A 173 -7.14 -4.79 -26.84
N GLY A 174 -7.74 -4.12 -27.81
CA GLY A 174 -7.46 -4.35 -29.24
C GLY A 174 -6.04 -3.98 -29.61
N GLU A 175 -5.54 -2.87 -29.10
CA GLU A 175 -4.17 -2.40 -29.28
C GLU A 175 -3.17 -3.31 -28.58
N LEU A 176 -3.44 -3.64 -27.31
CA LEU A 176 -2.57 -4.46 -26.48
C LEU A 176 -2.39 -5.88 -27.03
N LEU A 177 -3.49 -6.53 -27.40
CA LEU A 177 -3.46 -7.94 -27.81
C LEU A 177 -3.22 -8.14 -29.30
N GLY A 178 -3.49 -7.11 -30.13
CA GLY A 178 -3.34 -7.17 -31.59
C GLY A 178 -4.23 -8.23 -32.26
N GLU A 179 -4.03 -8.42 -33.57
CA GLU A 179 -4.74 -9.43 -34.38
C GLU A 179 -3.91 -10.71 -34.60
N GLY A 180 -2.68 -10.76 -34.10
CA GLY A 180 -1.74 -11.86 -34.23
C GLY A 180 -1.88 -12.94 -33.17
N PRO A 181 -0.85 -13.80 -33.00
CA PRO A 181 -0.75 -14.69 -31.85
C PRO A 181 -0.83 -13.86 -30.56
N PRO A 182 -1.70 -14.25 -29.60
CA PRO A 182 -1.88 -13.47 -28.38
C PRO A 182 -0.57 -13.37 -27.59
N PRO A 183 -0.16 -12.16 -27.17
CA PRO A 183 1.03 -11.97 -26.37
C PRO A 183 0.85 -12.53 -24.95
N LYS A 184 1.96 -12.80 -24.28
CA LYS A 184 1.96 -12.97 -22.83
C LYS A 184 1.67 -11.63 -22.16
N VAL A 185 0.85 -11.61 -21.13
CA VAL A 185 0.60 -10.39 -20.34
C VAL A 185 1.15 -10.58 -18.94
N ALA A 186 2.19 -9.82 -18.60
CA ALA A 186 2.82 -9.80 -17.29
C ALA A 186 2.39 -8.55 -16.51
N MET A 187 1.99 -8.72 -15.26
CA MET A 187 1.51 -7.61 -14.42
C MET A 187 2.22 -7.59 -13.07
N PHE A 188 2.39 -6.40 -12.52
CA PHE A 188 2.99 -6.21 -11.21
C PHE A 188 2.30 -5.08 -10.44
N CYS A 189 2.46 -5.10 -9.12
CA CYS A 189 2.10 -4.04 -8.21
C CYS A 189 3.00 -4.05 -6.98
N THR A 190 2.81 -3.14 -6.04
CA THR A 190 3.65 -3.00 -4.84
C THR A 190 3.83 -4.31 -4.08
N GLY A 191 2.76 -5.00 -3.70
CA GLY A 191 2.80 -6.19 -2.84
C GLY A 191 2.21 -7.47 -3.43
N GLY A 192 1.67 -7.43 -4.67
CA GLY A 192 1.06 -8.60 -5.35
C GLY A 192 -0.47 -8.62 -5.31
N ILE A 193 -1.12 -8.03 -4.33
CA ILE A 193 -2.57 -8.16 -4.12
C ILE A 193 -3.43 -7.65 -5.30
N ARG A 194 -3.07 -6.51 -5.92
CA ARG A 194 -3.81 -5.99 -7.08
C ARG A 194 -3.69 -6.94 -8.26
N CYS A 195 -2.51 -7.55 -8.41
CA CYS A 195 -2.25 -8.48 -9.51
C CYS A 195 -3.08 -9.76 -9.43
N GLU A 196 -3.37 -10.27 -8.26
CA GLU A 196 -4.26 -11.43 -8.15
C GLU A 196 -5.65 -11.12 -8.73
N LYS A 197 -6.22 -9.95 -8.43
CA LYS A 197 -7.49 -9.52 -9.02
C LYS A 197 -7.38 -9.16 -10.50
N SER A 198 -6.36 -8.41 -10.91
CA SER A 198 -6.22 -7.99 -12.31
C SER A 198 -5.94 -9.18 -13.23
N THR A 199 -5.16 -10.17 -12.80
CA THR A 199 -4.94 -11.38 -13.59
C THR A 199 -6.19 -12.26 -13.68
N ALA A 200 -6.94 -12.40 -12.58
CA ALA A 200 -8.23 -13.08 -12.58
C ALA A 200 -9.21 -12.39 -13.54
N PHE A 201 -9.24 -11.05 -13.54
CA PHE A 201 -10.04 -10.26 -14.45
C PHE A 201 -9.63 -10.47 -15.92
N LEU A 202 -8.33 -10.37 -16.26
CA LEU A 202 -7.88 -10.61 -17.64
C LEU A 202 -8.21 -12.02 -18.13
N LYS A 203 -8.10 -13.03 -17.27
CA LYS A 203 -8.53 -14.40 -17.62
C LYS A 203 -10.03 -14.47 -17.88
N ALA A 204 -10.85 -13.79 -17.10
CA ALA A 204 -12.30 -13.69 -17.33
C ALA A 204 -12.64 -12.95 -18.65
N GLU A 205 -11.82 -11.97 -19.04
CA GLU A 205 -11.89 -11.30 -20.36
C GLU A 205 -11.33 -12.16 -21.52
N GLY A 206 -10.88 -13.39 -21.25
CA GLY A 206 -10.42 -14.34 -22.27
C GLY A 206 -8.94 -14.23 -22.66
N VAL A 207 -8.10 -13.58 -21.85
CA VAL A 207 -6.65 -13.55 -22.08
C VAL A 207 -6.04 -14.87 -21.62
N GLY A 208 -5.33 -15.57 -22.50
CA GLY A 208 -4.83 -16.93 -22.25
C GLY A 208 -3.61 -16.96 -21.31
N GLU A 209 -2.54 -16.28 -21.66
CA GLU A 209 -1.27 -16.30 -20.94
C GLU A 209 -1.11 -15.04 -20.08
N VAL A 210 -1.48 -15.14 -18.81
CA VAL A 210 -1.45 -14.04 -17.85
C VAL A 210 -0.55 -14.40 -16.67
N PHE A 211 0.42 -13.54 -16.40
CA PHE A 211 1.45 -13.74 -15.39
C PHE A 211 1.45 -12.57 -14.42
N HIS A 212 1.93 -12.79 -13.20
CA HIS A 212 2.21 -11.71 -12.27
C HIS A 212 3.39 -11.98 -11.34
N LEU A 213 4.04 -10.89 -10.94
CA LEU A 213 5.19 -10.93 -10.05
C LEU A 213 4.77 -11.38 -8.64
N LYS A 214 5.26 -12.57 -8.23
CA LYS A 214 4.98 -13.10 -6.91
C LYS A 214 5.59 -12.24 -5.81
N GLY A 215 4.76 -11.83 -4.87
CA GLY A 215 5.16 -10.93 -3.79
C GLY A 215 5.33 -9.46 -4.21
N GLY A 216 5.13 -9.14 -5.50
CA GLY A 216 5.19 -7.80 -6.05
C GLY A 216 6.58 -7.17 -6.02
N ILE A 217 6.62 -5.87 -6.27
CA ILE A 217 7.85 -5.05 -6.32
C ILE A 217 8.65 -5.18 -5.01
N LEU A 218 7.97 -5.20 -3.86
CA LEU A 218 8.67 -5.31 -2.58
C LEU A 218 9.50 -6.58 -2.47
N LYS A 219 8.96 -7.72 -2.94
CA LYS A 219 9.72 -8.97 -2.93
C LYS A 219 10.85 -8.96 -3.94
N TYR A 220 10.64 -8.36 -5.10
CA TYR A 220 11.69 -8.18 -6.11
C TYR A 220 12.84 -7.33 -5.58
N LEU A 221 12.56 -6.16 -5.01
CA LEU A 221 13.58 -5.27 -4.43
C LEU A 221 14.32 -5.85 -3.22
N GLU A 222 13.67 -6.80 -2.51
CA GLU A 222 14.29 -7.53 -1.40
C GLU A 222 15.26 -8.61 -1.88
N THR A 223 14.98 -9.27 -3.02
CA THR A 223 15.65 -10.52 -3.38
C THR A 223 16.51 -10.45 -4.64
N VAL A 224 16.19 -9.56 -5.59
CA VAL A 224 16.97 -9.39 -6.82
C VAL A 224 18.09 -8.40 -6.57
N PRO A 225 19.36 -8.73 -6.86
CA PRO A 225 20.47 -7.80 -6.72
C PRO A 225 20.27 -6.52 -7.55
N GLU A 226 20.66 -5.38 -7.01
CA GLU A 226 20.52 -4.09 -7.70
C GLU A 226 21.22 -4.09 -9.07
N THR A 227 22.35 -4.79 -9.19
CA THR A 227 23.12 -4.92 -10.45
C THR A 227 22.40 -5.72 -11.54
N GLU A 228 21.37 -6.51 -11.18
CA GLU A 228 20.57 -7.31 -12.11
C GLU A 228 19.16 -6.74 -12.28
N SER A 229 18.86 -5.67 -11.56
CA SER A 229 17.51 -5.13 -11.48
C SER A 229 17.11 -4.39 -12.76
N LEU A 230 15.90 -4.66 -13.24
CA LEU A 230 15.23 -3.89 -14.28
C LEU A 230 14.26 -2.84 -13.69
N TRP A 231 14.18 -2.75 -12.37
CA TRP A 231 13.43 -1.70 -11.68
C TRP A 231 14.14 -0.35 -11.77
N GLN A 232 13.36 0.71 -12.02
CA GLN A 232 13.86 2.09 -12.10
C GLN A 232 13.15 2.94 -11.06
N GLY A 233 13.90 3.71 -10.26
CA GLY A 233 13.36 4.61 -9.25
C GLY A 233 13.04 3.91 -7.92
N GLU A 234 12.05 4.46 -7.18
CA GLU A 234 11.62 4.00 -5.86
C GLU A 234 10.21 3.39 -5.89
N CYS A 235 9.93 2.47 -4.99
CA CYS A 235 8.61 1.86 -4.86
C CYS A 235 7.80 2.59 -3.78
N PHE A 236 6.65 3.17 -4.15
CA PHE A 236 5.74 3.80 -3.20
C PHE A 236 5.20 2.77 -2.18
N VAL A 237 5.20 3.17 -0.91
CA VAL A 237 4.61 2.41 0.20
C VAL A 237 3.60 3.26 0.98
N PHE A 238 2.56 2.61 1.52
CA PHE A 238 1.41 3.30 2.14
C PHE A 238 1.64 3.63 3.63
N ASP A 239 2.86 4.02 3.99
CA ASP A 239 3.23 4.46 5.34
C ASP A 239 4.12 5.73 5.27
N GLN A 240 4.60 6.21 6.41
CA GLN A 240 5.39 7.46 6.46
C GLN A 240 6.80 7.36 5.88
N ARG A 241 7.25 6.17 5.48
CA ARG A 241 8.50 6.05 4.70
C ARG A 241 8.32 6.56 3.28
N VAL A 242 7.08 6.61 2.80
CA VAL A 242 6.64 7.07 1.48
C VAL A 242 7.12 6.18 0.34
N ALA A 243 8.42 5.87 0.28
CA ALA A 243 9.01 5.04 -0.75
C ALA A 243 10.17 4.19 -0.21
N VAL A 244 10.46 3.10 -0.90
CA VAL A 244 11.59 2.22 -0.61
C VAL A 244 12.34 1.87 -1.91
N GLY A 245 13.64 1.66 -1.80
CA GLY A 245 14.51 1.17 -2.85
C GLY A 245 14.96 -0.28 -2.64
N HIS A 246 16.06 -0.68 -3.28
CA HIS A 246 16.67 -2.00 -3.13
C HIS A 246 17.01 -2.31 -1.67
N GLY A 247 16.85 -3.59 -1.29
CA GLY A 247 16.98 -4.04 0.10
C GLY A 247 15.89 -3.47 1.01
N LEU A 248 14.81 -2.90 0.46
CA LEU A 248 13.74 -2.20 1.17
C LEU A 248 14.24 -1.02 2.03
N ALA A 249 15.39 -0.44 1.64
CA ALA A 249 15.91 0.77 2.25
C ALA A 249 14.93 1.94 2.05
N GLN A 250 14.84 2.82 3.05
CA GLN A 250 13.98 4.01 2.94
C GLN A 250 14.44 4.89 1.78
N GLY A 251 13.49 5.31 0.94
CA GLY A 251 13.70 6.18 -0.19
C GLY A 251 13.85 7.66 0.18
N THR A 252 13.89 8.49 -0.84
CA THR A 252 14.16 9.93 -0.72
C THR A 252 12.91 10.80 -0.81
N HIS A 253 11.79 10.24 -1.23
CA HIS A 253 10.54 10.96 -1.40
C HIS A 253 9.89 11.31 -0.06
N ALA A 254 9.33 12.52 0.02
CA ALA A 254 8.44 12.94 1.10
C ALA A 254 6.96 12.75 0.71
N LEU A 255 6.05 12.89 1.67
CA LEU A 255 4.61 12.80 1.42
C LEU A 255 3.96 14.17 1.41
N CYS A 256 3.22 14.50 0.37
CA CYS A 256 2.31 15.64 0.43
C CYS A 256 1.15 15.35 1.38
N HIS A 257 1.08 16.03 2.52
CA HIS A 257 0.04 15.82 3.52
C HIS A 257 -1.36 16.31 3.10
N ALA A 258 -1.46 17.01 1.95
CA ALA A 258 -2.73 17.42 1.36
C ALA A 258 -3.33 16.36 0.43
N CYS A 259 -2.57 15.90 -0.59
CA CYS A 259 -3.07 14.95 -1.59
C CYS A 259 -2.58 13.50 -1.40
N ARG A 260 -1.59 13.28 -0.55
CA ARG A 260 -0.96 11.98 -0.27
C ARG A 260 -0.13 11.40 -1.43
N ARG A 261 0.19 12.20 -2.43
CA ARG A 261 1.15 11.84 -3.48
C ARG A 261 2.59 12.02 -2.96
N PRO A 262 3.56 11.27 -3.49
CA PRO A 262 4.97 11.47 -3.19
C PRO A 262 5.45 12.83 -3.71
N VAL A 263 6.46 13.41 -3.07
CA VAL A 263 7.08 14.69 -3.42
C VAL A 263 8.58 14.50 -3.44
N THR A 264 9.22 14.95 -4.52
CA THR A 264 10.68 14.97 -4.65
C THR A 264 11.29 16.16 -3.91
N ALA A 265 12.62 16.14 -3.72
CA ALA A 265 13.34 17.32 -3.22
C ALA A 265 13.20 18.53 -4.16
N ALA A 266 13.12 18.31 -5.47
CA ALA A 266 12.87 19.37 -6.45
C ALA A 266 11.47 19.97 -6.31
N ASP A 267 10.44 19.14 -6.11
CA ASP A 267 9.08 19.64 -5.85
C ASP A 267 9.00 20.52 -4.61
N GLN A 268 9.77 20.19 -3.56
CA GLN A 268 9.81 20.96 -2.31
C GLN A 268 10.45 22.34 -2.48
N THR A 269 11.21 22.57 -3.55
CA THR A 269 11.75 23.90 -3.88
C THR A 269 10.81 24.72 -4.78
N SER A 270 9.73 24.14 -5.26
CA SER A 270 8.75 24.80 -6.12
C SER A 270 7.96 25.88 -5.35
N PRO A 271 7.64 27.02 -5.99
CA PRO A 271 6.75 28.04 -5.38
C PRO A 271 5.31 27.54 -5.15
N LEU A 272 4.94 26.40 -5.75
CA LEU A 272 3.64 25.74 -5.55
C LEU A 272 3.64 24.77 -4.36
N TYR A 273 4.81 24.54 -3.75
CA TYR A 273 4.94 23.69 -2.57
C TYR A 273 4.77 24.53 -1.29
N GLU A 274 3.84 24.08 -0.47
CA GLU A 274 3.66 24.59 0.89
C GLU A 274 3.46 23.39 1.82
N GLU A 275 4.38 23.19 2.77
CA GLU A 275 4.37 22.03 3.66
C GLU A 275 3.01 21.86 4.36
N GLY A 276 2.46 20.65 4.30
CA GLY A 276 1.15 20.34 4.86
C GLY A 276 -0.06 20.86 4.06
N VAL A 277 0.14 21.68 3.03
CA VAL A 277 -0.92 22.42 2.32
C VAL A 277 -1.05 22.04 0.86
N SER A 278 0.05 22.03 0.10
CA SER A 278 0.05 21.73 -1.33
C SER A 278 1.39 21.23 -1.83
N CYS A 279 1.39 20.54 -2.97
CA CYS A 279 2.56 20.27 -3.78
C CYS A 279 2.28 20.67 -5.25
N PRO A 280 3.29 20.70 -6.13
CA PRO A 280 3.08 21.08 -7.54
C PRO A 280 1.93 20.33 -8.21
N ALA A 281 1.80 19.03 -7.94
CA ALA A 281 0.76 18.19 -8.53
C ALA A 281 -0.67 18.51 -8.05
N CYS A 282 -0.85 18.97 -6.80
CA CYS A 282 -2.19 19.21 -6.26
C CYS A 282 -2.55 20.69 -6.04
N HIS A 283 -1.62 21.61 -6.28
CA HIS A 283 -1.86 23.03 -6.02
C HIS A 283 -3.08 23.56 -6.78
N ALA A 284 -3.18 23.25 -8.08
CA ALA A 284 -4.32 23.65 -8.90
C ALA A 284 -5.61 22.85 -8.63
N GLU A 285 -5.50 21.65 -8.03
CA GLU A 285 -6.66 20.80 -7.69
C GLU A 285 -7.38 21.28 -6.41
N ARG A 286 -6.83 22.22 -5.68
CA ARG A 286 -7.35 22.68 -4.37
C ARG A 286 -7.83 24.10 -4.43
N SER A 287 -9.03 24.38 -3.89
CA SER A 287 -9.53 25.72 -3.73
C SER A 287 -8.74 26.51 -2.66
N ASP A 288 -8.89 27.84 -2.66
CA ASP A 288 -8.26 28.69 -1.65
C ASP A 288 -8.75 28.36 -0.24
N GLU A 289 -10.04 28.03 -0.08
CA GLU A 289 -10.63 27.63 1.19
C GLU A 289 -10.04 26.30 1.68
N GLN A 290 -9.82 25.34 0.78
CA GLN A 290 -9.19 24.07 1.13
C GLN A 290 -7.74 24.29 1.57
N ARG A 291 -6.98 25.12 0.86
CA ARG A 291 -5.61 25.49 1.26
C ARG A 291 -5.57 26.19 2.60
N ALA A 292 -6.51 27.13 2.85
CA ALA A 292 -6.63 27.81 4.15
C ALA A 292 -6.91 26.83 5.30
N ALA A 293 -7.82 25.86 5.10
CA ALA A 293 -8.10 24.81 6.08
C ALA A 293 -6.88 23.92 6.35
N TYR A 294 -6.09 23.60 5.31
CA TYR A 294 -4.85 22.82 5.46
C TYR A 294 -3.77 23.61 6.20
N ARG A 295 -3.64 24.95 5.97
CA ARG A 295 -2.72 25.82 6.75
C ARG A 295 -3.08 25.83 8.22
N GLU A 296 -4.36 25.94 8.56
CA GLU A 296 -4.79 25.92 9.95
C GLU A 296 -4.48 24.56 10.61
N ARG A 297 -4.74 23.44 9.91
CA ARG A 297 -4.36 22.10 10.40
C ARG A 297 -2.85 22.01 10.65
N GLN A 298 -2.02 22.44 9.69
CA GLN A 298 -0.56 22.42 9.81
C GLN A 298 -0.07 23.27 10.99
N LYS A 299 -0.65 24.44 11.16
CA LYS A 299 -0.37 25.31 12.31
C LYS A 299 -0.68 24.64 13.64
N GLN A 300 -1.83 23.95 13.75
CA GLN A 300 -2.19 23.22 14.96
C GLN A 300 -1.24 22.05 15.24
N GLU A 301 -0.76 21.36 14.19
CA GLU A 301 0.23 20.30 14.31
C GLU A 301 1.58 20.81 14.82
N ILE A 302 2.06 21.94 14.28
CA ILE A 302 3.29 22.61 14.73
C ILE A 302 3.16 23.04 16.19
N LEU A 303 2.04 23.66 16.58
CA LEU A 303 1.80 24.09 17.95
C LEU A 303 1.74 22.93 18.94
N ALA A 304 1.13 21.80 18.55
CA ALA A 304 1.10 20.60 19.38
C ALA A 304 2.51 20.00 19.55
N THR A 305 3.26 19.90 18.45
CA THR A 305 4.65 19.42 18.48
C THR A 305 5.52 20.29 19.40
N GLY A 306 5.35 21.63 19.33
CA GLY A 306 6.05 22.57 20.23
C GLY A 306 5.71 22.39 21.72
N ARG A 307 4.56 21.80 22.03
CA ARG A 307 4.16 21.41 23.41
C ARG A 307 4.55 19.99 23.79
N GLY A 308 5.20 19.24 22.90
CA GLY A 308 5.49 17.82 23.10
C GLY A 308 4.25 16.91 23.00
N GLU A 309 3.17 17.39 22.38
CA GLU A 309 1.91 16.68 22.22
C GLU A 309 1.75 16.15 20.77
N ALA A 310 1.10 14.99 20.63
CA ALA A 310 0.71 14.51 19.30
C ALA A 310 -0.64 15.15 18.91
N HIS A 311 -0.70 15.87 17.78
CA HIS A 311 -1.95 16.36 17.21
C HIS A 311 -2.61 15.32 16.31
N VAL A 312 -1.88 14.82 15.34
CA VAL A 312 -2.34 13.75 14.45
C VAL A 312 -2.23 12.41 15.16
N GLY A 313 -3.37 11.71 15.31
CA GLY A 313 -3.44 10.42 16.02
C GLY A 313 -3.54 10.52 17.53
N ALA A 314 -3.70 11.73 18.09
CA ALA A 314 -3.98 11.90 19.52
C ALA A 314 -5.26 11.13 19.92
N VAL A 315 -5.18 10.39 21.02
CA VAL A 315 -6.34 9.82 21.68
C VAL A 315 -6.88 10.91 22.61
N LEU A 316 -8.01 11.51 22.23
CA LEU A 316 -8.72 12.40 23.12
C LEU A 316 -9.22 11.56 24.28
N SER A 317 -8.62 11.71 25.47
CA SER A 317 -9.24 11.23 26.70
C SER A 317 -10.61 11.92 26.83
N GLN A 318 -11.67 11.14 26.97
CA GLN A 318 -12.95 11.69 27.40
C GLN A 318 -12.65 12.51 28.65
N ARG A 319 -12.83 13.83 28.56
CA ARG A 319 -12.79 14.69 29.77
C ARG A 319 -13.87 14.14 30.67
N GLY A 320 -13.44 13.72 31.89
CA GLY A 320 -14.30 13.12 32.89
C GLY A 320 -15.55 13.95 33.08
N GLU A 321 -16.69 13.27 33.17
CA GLU A 321 -17.86 13.77 33.85
C GLU A 321 -17.40 14.22 35.25
N VAL A 322 -17.46 15.53 35.47
CA VAL A 322 -17.44 16.09 36.83
C VAL A 322 -18.76 15.66 37.44
N VAL A 323 -18.73 14.60 38.23
CA VAL A 323 -19.81 14.28 39.13
C VAL A 323 -19.77 15.41 40.17
N GLY A 324 -20.64 16.40 39.99
CA GLY A 324 -20.94 17.39 41.02
C GLY A 324 -21.77 16.73 42.09
N ASP A 325 -21.39 16.91 43.35
CA ASP A 325 -22.16 16.61 44.54
C ASP A 325 -23.47 17.41 44.58
#